data_f769d025ed9a85f7eaaa9a9e2b53aa43
#
_entry.id   f769d025ed9a85f7eaaa9a9e2b53aa43
#
_cell.length_a   1.000
_cell.length_b   1.000
_cell.length_c   1.000
_cell.angle_alpha   90.00
_cell.angle_beta   90.00
_cell.angle_gamma   90.00
#
_symmetry.space_group_name_H-M   'P 1'
#
loop_
_entity.id
_entity.type
_entity.pdbx_description
1 polymer ?
#
loop_
_entity_poly.entity_id
_entity_poly.type
_entity_poly.pdbx_seq_one_letter_code
_entity_poly.pdbx_strand_id
1 'polypeptide(L)'
;VLATLSDRYVDGLSAYRYVGNPVDPDAVAGVNDWLSTFIESAVIASEHAQRLARDIDELALEWVGRLAGHREAQGLRGEPRAGSATARILPVLAEAPIMTARTVQRILGVSFPAARAALEELADAGVLSRKSVERGTTGYVARDVLDLIDCFRETCLGIKDVAGRCHRSGRRGMYLSGSAVPDGNGAG
;
A
#
# COMPACT_ATOMS: atom_id res chain seq x y z
N VAL A 1 2.42 4.25 16.28
CA VAL A 1 1.53 4.80 17.34
C VAL A 1 2.33 5.17 18.58
N LEU A 2 3.08 4.24 19.23
CA LEU A 2 3.88 4.61 20.40
C LEU A 2 4.92 5.70 20.11
N ALA A 3 5.51 5.73 18.93
CA ALA A 3 6.41 6.81 18.51
C ALA A 3 5.70 8.16 18.32
N THR A 4 4.40 8.16 18.03
CA THR A 4 3.56 9.36 17.90
C THR A 4 3.14 9.90 19.26
N LEU A 5 2.99 8.99 20.22
CA LEU A 5 2.64 9.29 21.62
C LEU A 5 3.87 9.23 22.53
N SER A 6 5.08 9.48 21.97
CA SER A 6 6.36 9.29 22.68
C SER A 6 6.41 10.05 23.99
N ASP A 7 5.95 11.30 24.03
CA ASP A 7 6.00 12.11 25.24
C ASP A 7 5.08 11.52 26.32
N ARG A 8 3.82 11.20 25.99
CA ARG A 8 2.89 10.54 26.91
C ARG A 8 3.39 9.17 27.36
N TYR A 9 4.04 8.43 26.46
CA TYR A 9 4.61 7.14 26.80
C TYR A 9 5.79 7.26 27.74
N VAL A 10 6.68 8.22 27.51
CA VAL A 10 7.83 8.51 28.41
C VAL A 10 7.36 9.01 29.76
N ASP A 11 6.37 9.89 29.79
CA ASP A 11 5.75 10.39 31.04
C ASP A 11 5.11 9.24 31.83
N GLY A 12 4.35 8.37 31.17
CA GLY A 12 3.78 7.18 31.77
C GLY A 12 4.83 6.21 32.33
N LEU A 13 5.93 5.97 31.58
CA LEU A 13 7.05 5.17 32.08
C LEU A 13 7.74 5.82 33.29
N SER A 14 7.85 7.14 33.32
CA SER A 14 8.44 7.87 34.43
C SER A 14 7.57 7.77 35.69
N ALA A 15 6.26 7.88 35.52
CA ALA A 15 5.29 7.67 36.61
C ALA A 15 5.28 6.20 37.11
N TYR A 16 5.39 5.22 36.20
CA TYR A 16 5.51 3.80 36.55
C TYR A 16 6.77 3.48 37.35
N ARG A 17 7.87 4.23 37.16
CA ARG A 17 9.15 4.05 37.88
C ARG A 17 9.14 4.66 39.30
N TYR A 18 7.98 4.79 39.90
CA TYR A 18 7.87 5.32 41.28
C TYR A 18 8.81 4.55 42.22
N VAL A 19 9.59 5.34 42.98
CA VAL A 19 10.53 4.80 43.98
C VAL A 19 9.93 5.02 45.37
N GLY A 20 9.20 4.02 45.86
CA GLY A 20 8.54 4.07 47.16
C GLY A 20 7.80 2.76 47.43
N ASN A 21 6.85 2.80 48.36
CA ASN A 21 6.02 1.65 48.65
C ASN A 21 5.03 1.41 47.46
N PRO A 22 4.97 0.21 46.86
CA PRO A 22 4.06 -0.07 45.75
C PRO A 22 2.58 0.16 46.00
N VAL A 23 2.17 0.23 47.27
CA VAL A 23 0.78 0.48 47.66
C VAL A 23 0.48 1.97 47.92
N ASP A 24 1.47 2.82 47.77
CA ASP A 24 1.22 4.28 47.90
C ASP A 24 0.26 4.75 46.78
N PRO A 25 -0.64 5.71 47.11
CA PRO A 25 -1.60 6.22 46.13
C PRO A 25 -0.93 6.73 44.85
N ASP A 26 0.22 7.38 44.95
CA ASP A 26 0.98 7.93 43.81
C ASP A 26 1.57 6.82 42.95
N ALA A 27 2.04 5.71 43.56
CA ALA A 27 2.51 4.54 42.82
C ALA A 27 1.37 3.88 42.00
N VAL A 28 0.22 3.72 42.63
CA VAL A 28 -0.99 3.18 41.99
C VAL A 28 -1.48 4.08 40.86
N ALA A 29 -1.50 5.41 41.08
CA ALA A 29 -1.84 6.36 40.03
C ALA A 29 -0.89 6.30 38.84
N GLY A 30 0.42 6.24 39.09
CA GLY A 30 1.44 6.11 38.00
C GLY A 30 1.29 4.85 37.19
N VAL A 31 0.99 3.69 37.82
CA VAL A 31 0.71 2.43 37.11
C VAL A 31 -0.56 2.56 36.24
N ASN A 32 -1.62 3.15 36.78
CA ASN A 32 -2.87 3.34 36.05
C ASN A 32 -2.71 4.26 34.85
N ASP A 33 -1.98 5.36 34.99
CA ASP A 33 -1.71 6.30 33.90
C ASP A 33 -0.90 5.63 32.78
N TRP A 34 0.11 4.85 33.14
CA TRP A 34 0.88 4.09 32.16
C TRP A 34 0.02 3.05 31.45
N LEU A 35 -0.77 2.25 32.18
CA LEU A 35 -1.66 1.24 31.62
C LEU A 35 -2.70 1.88 30.67
N SER A 36 -3.30 3.00 31.06
CA SER A 36 -4.25 3.73 30.23
C SER A 36 -3.62 4.19 28.92
N THR A 37 -2.43 4.79 28.98
CA THR A 37 -1.68 5.23 27.80
C THR A 37 -1.32 4.05 26.89
N PHE A 38 -0.91 2.92 27.48
CA PHE A 38 -0.57 1.72 26.73
C PHE A 38 -1.79 1.13 26.02
N ILE A 39 -2.91 0.99 26.74
CA ILE A 39 -4.16 0.43 26.19
C ILE A 39 -4.70 1.33 25.08
N GLU A 40 -4.77 2.66 25.29
CA GLU A 40 -5.18 3.61 24.24
C GLU A 40 -4.32 3.47 22.99
N SER A 41 -3.00 3.38 23.16
CA SER A 41 -2.06 3.19 22.04
C SER A 41 -2.28 1.88 21.31
N ALA A 42 -2.58 0.80 22.03
CA ALA A 42 -2.85 -0.50 21.43
C ALA A 42 -4.16 -0.51 20.64
N VAL A 43 -5.21 0.14 21.14
CA VAL A 43 -6.49 0.30 20.43
C VAL A 43 -6.27 1.08 19.12
N ILE A 44 -5.63 2.25 19.18
CA ILE A 44 -5.31 3.06 17.99
C ILE A 44 -4.48 2.27 16.98
N ALA A 45 -3.47 1.53 17.45
CA ALA A 45 -2.63 0.71 16.58
C ALA A 45 -3.43 -0.40 15.88
N SER A 46 -4.35 -1.04 16.60
CA SER A 46 -5.24 -2.07 16.05
C SER A 46 -6.17 -1.51 14.97
N GLU A 47 -6.80 -0.36 15.22
CA GLU A 47 -7.66 0.31 14.24
C GLU A 47 -6.89 0.71 12.97
N HIS A 48 -5.69 1.23 13.13
CA HIS A 48 -4.82 1.58 12.00
C HIS A 48 -4.41 0.35 11.20
N ALA A 49 -4.04 -0.75 11.87
CA ALA A 49 -3.68 -2.00 11.20
C ALA A 49 -4.86 -2.60 10.40
N GLN A 50 -6.07 -2.58 10.98
CA GLN A 50 -7.28 -3.03 10.29
C GLN A 50 -7.62 -2.16 9.08
N ARG A 51 -7.38 -0.85 9.15
CA ARG A 51 -7.56 0.05 8.01
C ARG A 51 -6.58 -0.28 6.90
N LEU A 52 -5.28 -0.38 7.22
CA LEU A 52 -4.25 -0.74 6.25
C LEU A 52 -4.55 -2.08 5.57
N ALA A 53 -5.02 -3.08 6.32
CA ALA A 53 -5.40 -4.37 5.74
C ALA A 53 -6.53 -4.21 4.70
N ARG A 54 -7.58 -3.44 5.01
CA ARG A 54 -8.67 -3.17 4.05
C ARG A 54 -8.16 -2.42 2.81
N ASP A 55 -7.30 -1.42 3.00
CA ASP A 55 -6.75 -0.64 1.88
C ASP A 55 -5.88 -1.52 0.95
N ILE A 56 -5.17 -2.50 1.51
CA ILE A 56 -4.40 -3.50 0.74
C ILE A 56 -5.35 -4.44 -0.03
N ASP A 57 -6.44 -4.90 0.59
CA ASP A 57 -7.43 -5.76 -0.07
C ASP A 57 -8.11 -5.02 -1.23
N GLU A 58 -8.51 -3.75 -1.03
CA GLU A 58 -9.07 -2.90 -2.08
C GLU A 58 -8.07 -2.70 -3.24
N LEU A 59 -6.80 -2.45 -2.91
CA LEU A 59 -5.74 -2.31 -3.90
C LEU A 59 -5.53 -3.59 -4.71
N ALA A 60 -5.59 -4.76 -4.07
CA ALA A 60 -5.47 -6.04 -4.77
C ALA A 60 -6.60 -6.23 -5.79
N LEU A 61 -7.84 -5.85 -5.45
CA LEU A 61 -8.97 -5.88 -6.38
C LEU A 61 -8.77 -4.92 -7.57
N GLU A 62 -8.26 -3.71 -7.31
CA GLU A 62 -7.95 -2.77 -8.38
C GLU A 62 -6.87 -3.30 -9.34
N TRP A 63 -5.84 -3.97 -8.85
CA TRP A 63 -4.81 -4.58 -9.69
C TRP A 63 -5.38 -5.66 -10.61
N VAL A 64 -6.28 -6.49 -10.08
CA VAL A 64 -7.00 -7.50 -10.89
C VAL A 64 -7.79 -6.81 -11.99
N GLY A 65 -8.51 -5.72 -11.67
CA GLY A 65 -9.29 -4.96 -12.65
C GLY A 65 -8.42 -4.29 -13.72
N ARG A 66 -7.29 -3.68 -13.35
CA ARG A 66 -6.33 -3.07 -14.31
C ARG A 66 -5.74 -4.11 -15.25
N LEU A 67 -5.33 -5.26 -14.70
CA LEU A 67 -4.79 -6.36 -15.50
C LEU A 67 -5.85 -6.92 -16.46
N ALA A 68 -7.08 -7.14 -15.99
CA ALA A 68 -8.17 -7.64 -16.81
C ALA A 68 -8.47 -6.70 -17.99
N GLY A 69 -8.62 -5.40 -17.72
CA GLY A 69 -8.85 -4.41 -18.76
C GLY A 69 -7.70 -4.32 -19.78
N HIS A 70 -6.45 -4.42 -19.32
CA HIS A 70 -5.28 -4.44 -20.21
C HIS A 70 -5.30 -5.68 -21.13
N ARG A 71 -5.58 -6.87 -20.60
CA ARG A 71 -5.65 -8.12 -21.35
C ARG A 71 -6.80 -8.12 -22.38
N GLU A 72 -7.97 -7.65 -21.98
CA GLU A 72 -9.14 -7.52 -22.86
C GLU A 72 -8.85 -6.55 -24.02
N ALA A 73 -8.18 -5.44 -23.78
CA ALA A 73 -7.74 -4.53 -24.82
C ALA A 73 -6.78 -5.17 -25.84
N GLN A 74 -6.08 -6.24 -25.44
CA GLN A 74 -5.23 -7.05 -26.32
C GLN A 74 -5.96 -8.26 -26.96
N GLY A 75 -7.26 -8.40 -26.75
CA GLY A 75 -8.04 -9.54 -27.25
C GLY A 75 -7.81 -10.85 -26.50
N LEU A 76 -7.24 -10.77 -25.29
CA LEU A 76 -7.00 -11.92 -24.41
C LEU A 76 -8.13 -12.05 -23.38
N ARG A 77 -8.23 -13.21 -22.71
CA ARG A 77 -9.11 -13.35 -21.53
C ARG A 77 -8.63 -12.35 -20.46
N GLY A 78 -9.57 -11.66 -19.82
CA GLY A 78 -9.27 -10.70 -18.75
C GLY A 78 -8.48 -11.33 -17.61
N GLU A 79 -8.87 -12.52 -17.15
CA GLU A 79 -8.12 -13.24 -16.13
C GLU A 79 -6.89 -13.97 -16.68
N PRO A 80 -5.73 -13.87 -16.01
CA PRO A 80 -4.59 -14.69 -16.36
C PRO A 80 -4.87 -16.17 -16.05
N ARG A 81 -4.25 -17.07 -16.83
CA ARG A 81 -4.39 -18.52 -16.59
C ARG A 81 -3.98 -18.85 -15.14
N ALA A 82 -4.80 -19.65 -14.46
CA ALA A 82 -4.47 -20.15 -13.13
C ALA A 82 -3.08 -20.83 -13.13
N GLY A 83 -2.25 -20.49 -12.16
CA GLY A 83 -0.88 -20.98 -12.06
C GLY A 83 0.15 -20.31 -12.97
N SER A 84 -0.26 -19.36 -13.85
CA SER A 84 0.71 -18.52 -14.58
C SER A 84 1.55 -17.67 -13.64
N ALA A 85 2.74 -17.25 -14.09
CA ALA A 85 3.59 -16.37 -13.29
C ALA A 85 2.86 -15.07 -12.92
N THR A 86 2.10 -14.49 -13.83
CA THR A 86 1.30 -13.26 -13.60
C THR A 86 0.27 -13.47 -12.47
N ALA A 87 -0.51 -14.56 -12.51
CA ALA A 87 -1.50 -14.88 -11.48
C ALA A 87 -0.86 -15.11 -10.10
N ARG A 88 0.36 -15.66 -10.08
CA ARG A 88 1.09 -15.97 -8.84
C ARG A 88 1.84 -14.78 -8.26
N ILE A 89 2.15 -13.75 -9.04
CA ILE A 89 2.80 -12.52 -8.57
C ILE A 89 1.80 -11.63 -7.82
N LEU A 90 0.58 -11.47 -8.31
CA LEU A 90 -0.41 -10.55 -7.76
C LEU A 90 -0.57 -10.64 -6.23
N PRO A 91 -0.79 -11.82 -5.62
CA PRO A 91 -0.96 -11.92 -4.18
C PRO A 91 0.32 -11.62 -3.38
N VAL A 92 1.48 -11.67 -4.03
CA VAL A 92 2.78 -11.44 -3.38
C VAL A 92 3.19 -9.96 -3.41
N LEU A 93 2.53 -9.12 -4.23
CA LEU A 93 2.91 -7.72 -4.43
C LEU A 93 2.82 -6.89 -3.14
N ALA A 94 1.86 -7.18 -2.26
CA ALA A 94 1.71 -6.48 -0.99
C ALA A 94 2.88 -6.78 -0.02
N GLU A 95 3.38 -8.01 -0.05
CA GLU A 95 4.49 -8.46 0.80
C GLU A 95 5.87 -8.06 0.23
N ALA A 96 5.99 -8.05 -1.10
CA ALA A 96 7.22 -7.74 -1.79
C ALA A 96 6.96 -6.70 -2.90
N PRO A 97 6.79 -5.42 -2.55
CA PRO A 97 6.41 -4.37 -3.51
C PRO A 97 7.54 -3.99 -4.47
N ILE A 98 8.74 -4.47 -4.25
CA ILE A 98 9.91 -4.23 -5.11
C ILE A 98 10.50 -5.58 -5.50
N MET A 99 10.55 -5.86 -6.80
CA MET A 99 11.08 -7.13 -7.29
C MET A 99 11.78 -7.02 -8.63
N THR A 100 12.61 -8.01 -8.91
CA THR A 100 13.25 -8.22 -10.21
C THR A 100 12.84 -9.58 -10.77
N ALA A 101 13.06 -9.83 -12.06
CA ALA A 101 12.79 -11.14 -12.65
C ALA A 101 13.55 -12.29 -11.94
N ARG A 102 14.76 -12.03 -11.44
CA ARG A 102 15.53 -12.99 -10.64
C ARG A 102 14.88 -13.28 -9.28
N THR A 103 14.36 -12.23 -8.63
CA THR A 103 13.65 -12.38 -7.35
C THR A 103 12.39 -13.22 -7.53
N VAL A 104 11.58 -12.91 -8.55
CA VAL A 104 10.35 -13.66 -8.88
C VAL A 104 10.67 -15.11 -9.24
N GLN A 105 11.70 -15.35 -10.06
CA GLN A 105 12.16 -16.70 -10.38
C GLN A 105 12.44 -17.52 -9.12
N ARG A 106 13.15 -16.92 -8.16
CA ARG A 106 13.52 -17.59 -6.90
C ARG A 106 12.32 -17.84 -5.99
N ILE A 107 11.45 -16.84 -5.82
CA ILE A 107 10.30 -16.91 -4.91
C ILE A 107 9.23 -17.88 -5.44
N LEU A 108 8.93 -17.79 -6.74
CA LEU A 108 7.84 -18.56 -7.34
C LEU A 108 8.30 -19.87 -8.00
N GLY A 109 9.61 -20.12 -8.14
CA GLY A 109 10.12 -21.31 -8.82
C GLY A 109 9.76 -21.36 -10.31
N VAL A 110 9.55 -20.22 -10.96
CA VAL A 110 9.24 -20.13 -12.40
C VAL A 110 10.51 -19.89 -13.21
N SER A 111 10.48 -20.10 -14.53
CA SER A 111 11.63 -19.76 -15.38
C SER A 111 11.86 -18.25 -15.43
N PHE A 112 13.11 -17.83 -15.66
CA PHE A 112 13.44 -16.40 -15.77
C PHE A 112 12.66 -15.69 -16.90
N PRO A 113 12.49 -16.27 -18.11
CA PRO A 113 11.66 -15.66 -19.14
C PRO A 113 10.20 -15.50 -18.72
N ALA A 114 9.62 -16.50 -18.04
CA ALA A 114 8.24 -16.42 -17.54
C ALA A 114 8.08 -15.35 -16.45
N ALA A 115 9.05 -15.25 -15.53
CA ALA A 115 9.07 -14.19 -14.51
C ALA A 115 9.15 -12.81 -15.16
N ARG A 116 10.04 -12.62 -16.15
CA ARG A 116 10.19 -11.36 -16.86
C ARG A 116 8.92 -10.98 -17.62
N ALA A 117 8.37 -11.91 -18.41
CA ALA A 117 7.15 -11.67 -19.18
C ALA A 117 5.97 -11.24 -18.28
N ALA A 118 5.81 -11.92 -17.14
CA ALA A 118 4.76 -11.59 -16.18
C ALA A 118 4.94 -10.20 -15.55
N LEU A 119 6.17 -9.82 -15.20
CA LEU A 119 6.47 -8.48 -14.68
C LEU A 119 6.26 -7.37 -15.72
N GLU A 120 6.61 -7.63 -16.99
CA GLU A 120 6.33 -6.70 -18.09
C GLU A 120 4.82 -6.55 -18.30
N GLU A 121 4.04 -7.65 -18.33
CA GLU A 121 2.59 -7.61 -18.45
C GLU A 121 1.95 -6.77 -17.32
N LEU A 122 2.37 -6.96 -16.08
CA LEU A 122 1.90 -6.17 -14.93
C LEU A 122 2.31 -4.71 -15.02
N ALA A 123 3.48 -4.40 -15.58
CA ALA A 123 3.93 -3.04 -15.80
C ALA A 123 3.17 -2.35 -16.93
N ASP A 124 2.85 -3.06 -18.01
CA ASP A 124 2.03 -2.56 -19.12
C ASP A 124 0.56 -2.34 -18.68
N ALA A 125 0.06 -3.18 -17.79
CA ALA A 125 -1.26 -3.02 -17.14
C ALA A 125 -1.29 -1.87 -16.11
N GLY A 126 -0.18 -1.19 -15.82
CA GLY A 126 -0.10 -0.11 -14.85
C GLY A 126 -0.18 -0.56 -13.39
N VAL A 127 0.01 -1.85 -13.11
CA VAL A 127 0.11 -2.41 -11.76
C VAL A 127 1.50 -2.16 -11.17
N LEU A 128 2.53 -2.28 -12.01
CA LEU A 128 3.93 -2.05 -11.63
C LEU A 128 4.52 -0.88 -12.42
N SER A 129 5.54 -0.26 -11.86
CA SER A 129 6.38 0.72 -12.56
C SER A 129 7.80 0.18 -12.72
N ARG A 130 8.37 0.39 -13.92
CA ARG A 130 9.75 0.01 -14.22
C ARG A 130 10.73 0.99 -13.60
N LYS A 131 11.82 0.48 -13.03
CA LYS A 131 12.95 1.25 -12.52
C LYS A 131 14.26 0.60 -12.95
N SER A 132 15.23 1.39 -13.38
CA SER A 132 16.59 0.89 -13.54
C SER A 132 17.24 0.76 -12.17
N VAL A 133 17.72 -0.43 -11.82
CA VAL A 133 18.37 -0.70 -10.54
C VAL A 133 19.89 -0.69 -10.72
N GLU A 134 20.37 -1.44 -11.74
CA GLU A 134 21.79 -1.54 -12.10
C GLU A 134 21.92 -1.66 -13.63
N ARG A 135 23.15 -1.59 -14.16
CA ARG A 135 23.38 -1.80 -15.59
C ARG A 135 22.77 -3.13 -16.04
N GLY A 136 21.73 -3.05 -16.86
CA GLY A 136 21.06 -4.23 -17.45
C GLY A 136 20.03 -4.92 -16.55
N THR A 137 19.74 -4.40 -15.34
CA THR A 137 18.74 -4.96 -14.42
C THR A 137 17.56 -4.02 -14.29
N THR A 138 16.38 -4.48 -14.70
CA THR A 138 15.11 -3.78 -14.49
C THR A 138 14.49 -4.23 -13.16
N GLY A 139 14.21 -3.28 -12.30
CA GLY A 139 13.38 -3.46 -11.13
C GLY A 139 11.93 -3.08 -11.44
N TYR A 140 11.00 -3.71 -10.76
CA TYR A 140 9.56 -3.47 -10.87
C TYR A 140 9.03 -3.11 -9.49
N VAL A 141 8.26 -2.04 -9.41
CA VAL A 141 7.82 -1.44 -8.14
C VAL A 141 6.32 -1.27 -8.13
N ALA A 142 5.65 -1.88 -7.16
CA ALA A 142 4.25 -1.62 -6.84
C ALA A 142 4.15 -0.30 -6.04
N ARG A 143 4.09 0.83 -6.74
CA ARG A 143 4.09 2.15 -6.11
C ARG A 143 2.90 2.37 -5.19
N ASP A 144 1.75 1.85 -5.58
CA ASP A 144 0.51 1.97 -4.81
C ASP A 144 0.68 1.43 -3.37
N VAL A 145 1.47 0.36 -3.17
CA VAL A 145 1.78 -0.18 -1.82
C VAL A 145 2.67 0.78 -1.04
N LEU A 146 3.69 1.34 -1.68
CA LEU A 146 4.60 2.30 -1.03
C LEU A 146 3.85 3.56 -0.62
N ASP A 147 2.96 4.06 -1.49
CA ASP A 147 2.11 5.22 -1.21
C ASP A 147 1.15 4.94 -0.04
N LEU A 148 0.59 3.72 0.08
CA LEU A 148 -0.20 3.30 1.23
C LEU A 148 0.62 3.27 2.52
N ILE A 149 1.84 2.74 2.47
CA ILE A 149 2.73 2.67 3.64
C ILE A 149 3.12 4.08 4.08
N ASP A 150 3.45 4.97 3.16
CA ASP A 150 3.79 6.36 3.48
C ASP A 150 2.59 7.11 4.08
N CYS A 151 1.40 6.94 3.53
CA CYS A 151 0.18 7.51 4.09
C CYS A 151 -0.13 6.95 5.48
N PHE A 152 0.02 5.64 5.67
CA PHE A 152 -0.14 5.00 6.97
C PHE A 152 0.83 5.60 8.00
N ARG A 153 2.09 5.80 7.61
CA ARG A 153 3.10 6.42 8.45
C ARG A 153 2.72 7.86 8.83
N GLU A 154 2.30 8.68 7.88
CA GLU A 154 1.87 10.07 8.12
C GLU A 154 0.66 10.14 9.06
N THR A 155 -0.31 9.25 8.90
CA THR A 155 -1.48 9.13 9.78
C THR A 155 -1.06 8.70 11.18
N CYS A 156 -0.15 7.72 11.30
CA CYS A 156 0.39 7.28 12.58
C CYS A 156 1.22 8.36 13.30
N LEU A 157 1.82 9.28 12.56
CA LEU A 157 2.58 10.41 13.11
C LEU A 157 1.70 11.63 13.44
N GLY A 158 0.38 11.57 13.22
CA GLY A 158 -0.54 12.68 13.47
C GLY A 158 -0.33 13.87 12.52
N ILE A 159 0.38 13.67 11.41
CA ILE A 159 0.66 14.70 10.40
C ILE A 159 -0.57 14.94 9.52
N LYS A 160 -1.45 13.93 9.39
CA LYS A 160 -2.73 14.01 8.68
C LYS A 160 -3.87 13.54 9.58
N ASP A 161 -5.01 14.22 9.49
CA ASP A 161 -6.23 13.81 10.17
C ASP A 161 -6.66 12.40 9.73
N VAL A 162 -7.20 11.63 10.69
CA VAL A 162 -7.72 10.27 10.52
C VAL A 162 -8.81 10.19 9.43
N ALA A 163 -9.42 11.31 9.04
CA ALA A 163 -10.40 11.43 7.96
C ALA A 163 -9.80 11.69 6.57
N GLY A 164 -8.49 11.98 6.50
CA GLY A 164 -7.78 12.17 5.23
C GLY A 164 -7.62 10.83 4.52
N ARG A 165 -8.57 10.50 3.61
CA ARG A 165 -8.32 9.45 2.63
C ARG A 165 -6.99 9.76 1.96
N CYS A 166 -6.10 8.78 1.89
CA CYS A 166 -4.93 8.83 1.04
C CYS A 166 -5.43 9.15 -0.37
N HIS A 167 -5.37 10.42 -0.73
CA HIS A 167 -5.67 10.82 -2.09
C HIS A 167 -4.54 10.24 -2.93
N ARG A 168 -4.79 9.04 -3.48
CA ARG A 168 -3.97 8.54 -4.59
C ARG A 168 -3.85 9.71 -5.54
N SER A 169 -2.64 10.18 -5.78
CA SER A 169 -2.36 11.09 -6.88
C SER A 169 -2.60 10.29 -8.17
N GLY A 170 -3.89 10.06 -8.44
CA GLY A 170 -4.34 9.48 -9.67
C GLY A 170 -3.93 10.42 -10.78
N ARG A 171 -2.96 10.04 -11.57
CA ARG A 171 -2.98 10.48 -12.94
C ARG A 171 -4.29 9.99 -13.52
N ARG A 172 -5.31 10.85 -13.49
CA ARG A 172 -6.43 10.71 -14.41
C ARG A 172 -5.82 10.64 -15.78
N GLY A 173 -5.77 9.45 -16.36
CA GLY A 173 -5.59 9.30 -17.78
C GLY A 173 -6.67 10.13 -18.45
N MET A 174 -6.26 11.22 -19.06
CA MET A 174 -7.09 12.13 -19.81
C MET A 174 -7.42 11.43 -21.15
N TYR A 175 -8.39 10.52 -21.09
CA TYR A 175 -9.10 10.15 -22.31
C TYR A 175 -10.12 11.24 -22.59
N LEU A 176 -9.65 12.33 -23.18
CA LEU A 176 -10.51 13.24 -23.92
C LEU A 176 -10.83 12.57 -25.25
N SER A 177 -11.94 11.85 -25.27
CA SER A 177 -12.64 11.54 -26.49
C SER A 177 -13.16 12.85 -27.09
N GLY A 178 -12.40 13.42 -28.02
CA GLY A 178 -12.83 14.54 -28.82
C GLY A 178 -13.84 14.08 -29.85
N SER A 179 -15.12 14.12 -29.53
CA SER A 179 -16.18 14.14 -30.54
C SER A 179 -16.27 15.55 -31.10
N ALA A 180 -15.66 15.78 -32.23
CA ALA A 180 -15.91 16.95 -33.05
C ALA A 180 -17.33 16.84 -33.61
N VAL A 181 -18.19 17.75 -33.19
CA VAL A 181 -19.47 18.05 -33.86
C VAL A 181 -19.16 18.94 -35.06
N PRO A 182 -19.58 18.59 -36.26
CA PRO A 182 -19.48 19.54 -37.39
C PRO A 182 -20.65 20.52 -37.29
N ASP A 183 -20.32 21.79 -37.11
CA ASP A 183 -21.27 22.89 -37.29
C ASP A 183 -21.68 22.98 -38.76
N GLY A 184 -22.93 22.62 -39.01
CA GLY A 184 -23.61 22.94 -40.24
C GLY A 184 -24.15 24.38 -40.18
N ASN A 185 -23.53 25.28 -40.87
CA ASN A 185 -24.17 26.54 -41.24
C ASN A 185 -24.07 26.71 -42.74
N GLY A 186 -25.15 26.45 -43.45
CA GLY A 186 -25.38 26.82 -44.84
C GLY A 186 -26.33 28.00 -44.86
N ALA A 187 -25.84 29.11 -45.26
CA ALA A 187 -26.66 30.23 -45.65
C ALA A 187 -26.32 30.62 -47.08
N GLY A 188 -27.32 30.86 -47.89
CA GLY A 188 -27.23 31.53 -49.16
C GLY A 188 -28.07 30.91 -50.23
#